data_24b8f55d96dd94f9d43815ef1d98948c
#
_entry.id   24b8f55d96dd94f9d43815ef1d98948c
#
_cell.length_a   1.000
_cell.length_b   1.000
_cell.length_c   1.000
_cell.angle_alpha   90.00
_cell.angle_beta   90.00
_cell.angle_gamma   90.00
#
_symmetry.space_group_name_H-M   'P 1'
#
loop_
_entity.id
_entity.type
_entity.pdbx_description
1 polymer ?
#
loop_
_entity_poly.entity_id
_entity_poly.type
_entity_poly.pdbx_seq_one_letter_code
_entity_poly.pdbx_strand_id
1 'polypeptide(L)'
;GSQQTSAKPLTRVIIDKQLNCYVAFGNQDEMPVTWEELPAFLQDCAAKEPEMYVALYADETIPYREIVKVLNIANENQFKMVLATRRPEK
;
A
#
# COMPACT_ATOMS: atom_id res chain seq x y z
N GLY A 1 -25.86 -14.03 -6.86
CA GLY A 1 -25.24 -13.97 -6.75
C GLY A 1 -24.33 -13.63 -6.76
N SER A 2 -24.15 -13.53 -6.76
CA SER A 2 -23.35 -13.31 -6.67
C SER A 2 -22.68 -13.19 -6.09
N GLN A 3 -22.13 -13.12 -5.81
CA GLN A 3 -21.40 -12.99 -5.35
C GLN A 3 -20.75 -12.48 -5.01
N GLN A 4 -20.57 -12.18 -4.70
CA GLN A 4 -19.77 -11.64 -4.44
C GLN A 4 -19.01 -11.72 -3.67
N THR A 5 -18.47 -11.70 -3.97
CA THR A 5 -17.49 -11.98 -3.22
C THR A 5 -17.18 -11.04 -2.28
N SER A 6 -16.79 -11.29 -1.21
CA SER A 6 -16.45 -10.35 -0.29
C SER A 6 -15.03 -10.22 -0.18
N ALA A 7 -14.44 -9.68 -1.16
CA ALA A 7 -13.04 -9.38 -1.11
C ALA A 7 -12.79 -8.41 0.02
N LYS A 8 -11.73 -8.61 0.74
CA LYS A 8 -11.39 -7.70 1.80
C LYS A 8 -10.94 -6.38 1.23
N PRO A 9 -11.17 -5.29 1.94
CA PRO A 9 -10.70 -4.00 1.46
C PRO A 9 -9.19 -4.00 1.32
N LEU A 10 -8.74 -3.30 0.33
CA LEU A 10 -7.33 -3.28 -0.02
C LEU A 10 -6.91 -1.83 -0.21
N THR A 11 -5.82 -1.45 0.44
CA THR A 11 -5.19 -0.16 0.20
C THR A 11 -3.91 -0.43 -0.56
N ARG A 12 -3.73 0.26 -1.67
CA ARG A 12 -2.53 0.09 -2.47
C ARG A 12 -1.56 1.21 -2.15
N VAL A 13 -0.31 0.86 -1.93
CA VAL A 13 0.77 1.83 -1.77
C VAL A 13 1.71 1.59 -2.92
N ILE A 14 1.97 2.61 -3.70
CA ILE A 14 2.81 2.50 -4.87
C ILE A 14 4.02 3.41 -4.70
N ILE A 15 5.20 2.88 -4.94
CA ILE A 15 6.43 3.67 -4.87
C ILE A 15 7.09 3.59 -6.23
N ASP A 16 7.31 4.75 -6.85
CA ASP A 16 7.91 4.77 -8.16
C ASP A 16 9.42 4.85 -8.05
N LYS A 17 10.09 4.85 -9.20
CA LYS A 17 11.55 4.86 -9.24
C LYS A 17 12.15 6.06 -8.57
N GLN A 18 11.42 7.14 -8.47
CA GLN A 18 11.93 8.37 -7.88
C GLN A 18 11.57 8.47 -6.42
N LEU A 19 11.05 7.39 -5.86
CA LEU A 19 10.68 7.28 -4.44
C LEU A 19 9.52 8.19 -4.08
N ASN A 20 8.66 8.46 -5.05
CA ASN A 20 7.40 9.13 -4.78
C ASN A 20 6.39 8.08 -4.35
N CYS A 21 5.62 8.39 -3.33
CA CYS A 21 4.63 7.49 -2.80
C CYS A 21 3.24 7.89 -3.24
N TYR A 22 2.44 6.91 -3.60
CA TYR A 22 1.06 7.12 -3.98
C TYR A 22 0.22 6.11 -3.24
N VAL A 23 -0.99 6.49 -2.89
CA VAL A 23 -1.89 5.58 -2.19
C VAL A 23 -3.24 5.58 -2.87
N ALA A 24 -3.94 4.47 -2.77
CA ALA A 24 -5.28 4.33 -3.29
C ALA A 24 -6.06 3.41 -2.36
N PHE A 25 -7.10 3.92 -1.77
CA PHE A 25 -7.94 3.17 -0.85
C PHE A 25 -9.09 2.55 -1.63
N GLY A 26 -9.18 1.24 -1.58
CA GLY A 26 -10.24 0.56 -2.32
C GLY A 26 -10.13 0.79 -3.80
N ASN A 27 -11.20 1.26 -4.40
CA ASN A 27 -11.23 1.52 -5.84
C ASN A 27 -10.97 2.97 -6.19
N GLN A 28 -10.52 3.75 -5.24
CA GLN A 28 -10.28 5.16 -5.50
C GLN A 28 -9.02 5.35 -6.32
N ASP A 29 -8.91 6.53 -6.93
CA ASP A 29 -7.72 6.84 -7.70
C ASP A 29 -6.53 7.02 -6.80
N GLU A 30 -5.36 6.76 -7.36
CA GLU A 30 -4.12 6.97 -6.63
C GLU A 30 -3.88 8.45 -6.41
N MET A 31 -3.37 8.77 -5.25
CA MET A 31 -3.01 10.15 -4.98
C MET A 31 -1.66 10.19 -4.29
N PRO A 32 -0.89 11.26 -4.55
CA PRO A 32 0.45 11.34 -3.97
C PRO A 32 0.39 11.67 -2.49
N VAL A 33 1.30 11.09 -1.75
CA VAL A 33 1.48 11.41 -0.34
C VAL A 33 2.97 11.45 -0.07
N THR A 34 3.36 12.17 0.98
CA THR A 34 4.75 12.16 1.38
C THR A 34 5.00 10.95 2.27
N TRP A 35 6.27 10.62 2.41
CA TRP A 35 6.64 9.54 3.32
C TRP A 35 6.16 9.83 4.74
N GLU A 36 6.15 11.10 5.12
CA GLU A 36 5.71 11.48 6.45
C GLU A 36 4.23 11.33 6.64
N GLU A 37 3.48 11.50 5.57
CA GLU A 37 2.03 11.37 5.63
C GLU A 37 1.56 9.93 5.53
N LEU A 38 2.41 9.07 5.04
CA LEU A 38 2.00 7.71 4.75
C LEU A 38 1.46 6.96 5.97
N PRO A 39 2.14 6.99 7.13
CA PRO A 39 1.59 6.25 8.27
C PRO A 39 0.22 6.77 8.69
N ALA A 40 0.03 8.08 8.69
CA ALA A 40 -1.25 8.64 9.09
C ALA A 40 -2.35 8.25 8.12
N PHE A 41 -2.03 8.24 6.83
CA PHE A 41 -3.01 7.83 5.84
C PHE A 41 -3.42 6.38 6.06
N LEU A 42 -2.45 5.52 6.30
CA LEU A 42 -2.77 4.10 6.50
C LEU A 42 -3.55 3.88 7.78
N GLN A 43 -3.23 4.62 8.82
CA GLN A 43 -3.99 4.53 10.06
C GLN A 43 -5.43 4.95 9.85
N ASP A 44 -5.64 5.99 9.07
CA ASP A 44 -6.97 6.46 8.78
C ASP A 44 -7.77 5.41 8.00
N CYS A 45 -7.12 4.79 7.03
CA CYS A 45 -7.77 3.72 6.27
C CYS A 45 -8.12 2.55 7.18
N ALA A 46 -7.23 2.20 8.08
CA ALA A 46 -7.49 1.08 8.98
C ALA A 46 -8.62 1.38 9.94
N ALA A 47 -8.76 2.65 10.32
CA ALA A 47 -9.88 3.03 11.17
C ALA A 47 -11.20 2.84 10.46
N LYS A 48 -11.22 3.07 9.15
CA LYS A 48 -12.43 2.88 8.37
C LYS A 48 -12.70 1.42 8.08
N GLU A 49 -11.64 0.64 7.88
CA GLU A 49 -11.76 -0.76 7.51
C GLU A 49 -10.75 -1.57 8.31
N PRO A 50 -11.11 -1.99 9.49
CA PRO A 50 -10.13 -2.69 10.35
C PRO A 50 -9.57 -3.97 9.76
N GLU A 51 -10.28 -4.57 8.81
CA GLU A 51 -9.79 -5.78 8.21
C GLU A 51 -9.06 -5.57 6.90
N MET A 52 -8.80 -4.33 6.54
CA MET A 52 -8.11 -4.07 5.30
C MET A 52 -6.69 -4.58 5.35
N TYR A 53 -6.14 -4.81 4.18
CA TYR A 53 -4.71 -5.06 4.13
C TYR A 53 -4.09 -4.16 3.07
N VAL A 54 -2.78 -4.07 3.12
CA VAL A 54 -2.03 -3.14 2.28
C VAL A 54 -1.24 -3.93 1.26
N ALA A 55 -1.37 -3.55 0.01
CA ALA A 55 -0.55 -4.14 -1.05
C ALA A 55 0.48 -3.11 -1.45
N LEU A 56 1.73 -3.45 -1.31
CA LEU A 56 2.82 -2.56 -1.68
C LEU A 56 3.31 -2.91 -3.07
N TYR A 57 3.23 -1.95 -3.96
CA TYR A 57 3.75 -2.09 -5.32
C TYR A 57 4.96 -1.20 -5.43
N ALA A 58 6.09 -1.76 -5.74
CA ALA A 58 7.31 -1.00 -5.85
C ALA A 58 8.03 -1.40 -7.11
N ASP A 59 8.66 -0.43 -7.76
CA ASP A 59 9.46 -0.72 -8.93
C ASP A 59 10.65 -1.57 -8.49
N GLU A 60 11.02 -2.53 -9.30
CA GLU A 60 12.07 -3.48 -8.90
C GLU A 60 13.43 -2.81 -8.77
N THR A 61 13.59 -1.61 -9.29
CA THR A 61 14.87 -0.92 -9.15
C THR A 61 14.99 -0.17 -7.83
N ILE A 62 13.94 -0.13 -7.03
CA ILE A 62 13.98 0.61 -5.77
C ILE A 62 14.83 -0.15 -4.77
N PRO A 63 15.75 0.52 -4.07
CA PRO A 63 16.55 -0.16 -3.06
C PRO A 63 15.68 -0.80 -2.00
N TYR A 64 16.07 -1.97 -1.58
CA TYR A 64 15.29 -2.72 -0.61
C TYR A 64 15.11 -1.95 0.70
N ARG A 65 16.09 -1.12 1.07
CA ARG A 65 15.95 -0.37 2.31
C ARG A 65 14.75 0.56 2.29
N GLU A 66 14.35 1.03 1.10
CA GLU A 66 13.16 1.86 1.03
C GLU A 66 11.91 1.03 1.21
N ILE A 67 11.93 -0.20 0.69
CA ILE A 67 10.84 -1.13 0.89
C ILE A 67 10.69 -1.43 2.39
N VAL A 68 11.81 -1.61 3.07
CA VAL A 68 11.79 -1.92 4.50
C VAL A 68 11.14 -0.80 5.29
N LYS A 69 11.32 0.45 4.87
CA LYS A 69 10.66 1.54 5.57
C LYS A 69 9.16 1.37 5.59
N VAL A 70 8.59 0.99 4.45
CA VAL A 70 7.15 0.78 4.38
C VAL A 70 6.73 -0.43 5.19
N LEU A 71 7.53 -1.49 5.11
CA LEU A 71 7.21 -2.69 5.90
C LEU A 71 7.23 -2.39 7.39
N ASN A 72 8.17 -1.55 7.81
CA ASN A 72 8.22 -1.16 9.22
C ASN A 72 7.00 -0.36 9.63
N ILE A 73 6.53 0.54 8.76
CA ILE A 73 5.33 1.30 9.04
C ILE A 73 4.15 0.34 9.23
N ALA A 74 4.03 -0.62 8.35
CA ALA A 74 2.94 -1.58 8.45
C ALA A 74 3.06 -2.40 9.72
N ASN A 75 4.27 -2.82 10.05
CA ASN A 75 4.47 -3.65 11.22
C ASN A 75 4.19 -2.90 12.51
N GLU A 76 4.62 -1.64 12.56
CA GLU A 76 4.39 -0.84 13.77
C GLU A 76 2.91 -0.57 14.00
N ASN A 77 2.14 -0.51 12.95
CA ASN A 77 0.72 -0.24 13.06
C ASN A 77 -0.12 -1.49 12.91
N GLN A 78 0.54 -2.64 12.82
CA GLN A 78 -0.13 -3.94 12.78
C GLN A 78 -1.03 -4.10 11.57
N PHE A 79 -0.64 -3.51 10.46
CA PHE A 79 -1.35 -3.70 9.21
C PHE A 79 -0.92 -5.02 8.60
N LYS A 80 -1.86 -5.68 7.95
CA LYS A 80 -1.54 -6.83 7.13
C LYS A 80 -1.03 -6.30 5.81
N MET A 81 0.16 -6.71 5.42
CA MET A 81 0.77 -6.18 4.21
C MET A 81 1.26 -7.31 3.32
N VAL A 82 1.02 -7.18 2.04
CA VAL A 82 1.59 -8.09 1.06
C VAL A 82 2.44 -7.26 0.11
N LEU A 83 3.54 -7.83 -0.30
CA LEU A 83 4.45 -7.17 -1.22
C LEU A 83 4.16 -7.67 -2.63
N ALA A 84 3.81 -6.76 -3.50
CA ALA A 84 3.53 -7.09 -4.89
C ALA A 84 4.47 -6.30 -5.75
N THR A 85 5.62 -6.86 -6.11
CA THR A 85 6.53 -6.12 -6.94
C THR A 85 5.99 -6.08 -8.36
N ARG A 86 6.16 -4.92 -8.99
CA ARG A 86 5.76 -4.80 -10.35
C ARG A 86 6.86 -5.35 -11.20
N ARG A 87 6.51 -6.22 -12.08
CA ARG A 87 7.49 -6.70 -12.99
C ARG A 87 7.36 -5.96 -14.27
N PRO A 88 8.42 -5.66 -14.97
CA PRO A 88 8.31 -5.03 -16.27
C PRO A 88 7.61 -6.01 -17.18
N GLU A 89 6.76 -5.47 -17.94
CA GLU A 89 6.10 -6.35 -18.80
C GLU A 89 6.89 -6.57 -19.95
N LYS A 90 7.24 -7.19 -20.33
CA LYS A 90 7.96 -7.35 -21.34
C LYS A 90 7.54 -7.31 -22.25
#